data_eb2ec82200c7710c281da9897c8127c2
#
_entry.id   eb2ec82200c7710c281da9897c8127c2
#
_cell.length_a   1.000
_cell.length_b   1.000
_cell.length_c   1.000
_cell.angle_alpha   90.00
_cell.angle_beta   90.00
_cell.angle_gamma   90.00
#
_symmetry.space_group_name_H-M   'P 1'
#
loop_
_entity.id
_entity.type
_entity.pdbx_description
1 polymer ?
#
loop_
_entity_poly.entity_id
_entity_poly.type
_entity_poly.pdbx_seq_one_letter_code
_entity_poly.pdbx_strand_id
1 'polypeptide(L)'
;SLNVYHCLVDYLQRERVQELYGLEYSAESIAIVALCHDFCKIGCYKKSFRNVKDDATGKWEKVPSYTFDDSLPYGHGEKSVYITNGFIRLTREEAMAIRWHMGFSGPEDSRTVGQALRMYPLAFALATADMEASYFLENEG
;
A
#
# COMPACT_ATOMS: atom_id res chain seq x y z
N SER A 1 -4.61 3.87 -4.76
CA SER A 1 -5.29 3.55 -3.49
C SER A 1 -6.80 3.60 -3.59
N LEU A 2 -7.34 4.50 -4.39
CA LEU A 2 -8.79 4.57 -4.55
C LEU A 2 -9.34 3.33 -5.26
N ASN A 3 -8.64 2.83 -6.27
CA ASN A 3 -9.02 1.59 -6.93
C ASN A 3 -8.98 0.40 -5.97
N VAL A 4 -7.96 0.35 -5.11
CA VAL A 4 -7.87 -0.69 -4.08
C VAL A 4 -9.04 -0.60 -3.11
N TYR A 5 -9.41 0.62 -2.73
CA TYR A 5 -10.57 0.84 -1.86
C TYR A 5 -11.85 0.28 -2.49
N HIS A 6 -12.10 0.60 -3.75
CA HIS A 6 -13.30 0.09 -4.43
C HIS A 6 -13.30 -1.42 -4.57
N CYS A 7 -12.15 -2.02 -4.89
CA CYS A 7 -12.03 -3.47 -4.98
C CYS A 7 -12.26 -4.13 -3.62
N LEU A 8 -11.73 -3.53 -2.56
CA LEU A 8 -11.88 -4.07 -1.21
C LEU A 8 -13.33 -4.01 -0.74
N VAL A 9 -14.01 -2.88 -0.97
CA VAL A 9 -15.44 -2.73 -0.64
C VAL A 9 -16.26 -3.78 -1.39
N ASP A 10 -16.03 -3.92 -2.69
CA ASP A 10 -16.74 -4.90 -3.51
C ASP A 10 -16.53 -6.33 -2.99
N TYR A 11 -15.29 -6.69 -2.68
CA TYR A 11 -14.98 -8.02 -2.16
C TYR A 11 -15.71 -8.28 -0.84
N LEU A 12 -15.66 -7.33 0.08
CA LEU A 12 -16.25 -7.50 1.41
C LEU A 12 -17.78 -7.41 1.43
N GLN A 13 -18.41 -6.95 0.34
CA GLN A 13 -19.85 -6.93 0.21
C GLN A 13 -20.43 -8.22 -0.37
N ARG A 14 -19.60 -9.13 -0.85
CA ARG A 14 -20.07 -10.39 -1.42
C ARG A 14 -20.73 -11.24 -0.34
N GLU A 15 -21.89 -11.82 -0.69
CA GLU A 15 -22.64 -12.67 0.22
C GLU A 15 -21.79 -13.82 0.75
N ARG A 16 -21.03 -14.46 -0.12
CA ARG A 16 -20.14 -15.56 0.27
C ARG A 16 -19.12 -15.11 1.32
N VAL A 17 -18.56 -13.94 1.17
CA VAL A 17 -17.55 -13.42 2.08
C VAL A 17 -18.16 -13.12 3.44
N GLN A 18 -19.33 -12.51 3.46
CA GLN A 18 -20.00 -12.15 4.70
C GLN A 18 -20.59 -13.37 5.42
N GLU A 19 -21.30 -14.22 4.70
CA GLU A 19 -22.05 -15.31 5.30
C GLU A 19 -21.22 -16.58 5.48
N LEU A 20 -20.46 -16.98 4.47
CA LEU A 20 -19.69 -18.21 4.51
C LEU A 20 -18.35 -18.02 5.23
N TYR A 21 -17.63 -16.94 4.92
CA TYR A 21 -16.33 -16.68 5.53
C TYR A 21 -16.43 -15.91 6.84
N GLY A 22 -17.56 -15.28 7.10
CA GLY A 22 -17.79 -14.53 8.34
C GLY A 22 -16.98 -13.26 8.45
N LEU A 23 -16.61 -12.63 7.35
CA LEU A 23 -15.79 -11.43 7.35
C LEU A 23 -16.67 -10.18 7.35
N GLU A 24 -16.55 -9.40 8.40
CA GLU A 24 -17.30 -8.16 8.55
C GLU A 24 -16.40 -7.11 9.19
N TYR A 25 -16.24 -5.97 8.52
CA TYR A 25 -15.40 -4.88 9.00
C TYR A 25 -16.13 -3.56 8.85
N SER A 26 -15.81 -2.60 9.73
CA SER A 26 -16.39 -1.28 9.65
C SER A 26 -15.95 -0.54 8.39
N ALA A 27 -16.79 0.37 7.92
CA ALA A 27 -16.43 1.21 6.78
C ALA A 27 -15.13 2.00 7.04
N GLU A 28 -14.93 2.41 8.30
CA GLU A 28 -13.72 3.12 8.70
C GLU A 28 -12.48 2.26 8.56
N SER A 29 -12.50 1.02 9.06
CA SER A 29 -11.37 0.11 8.93
C SER A 29 -11.03 -0.19 7.48
N ILE A 30 -12.06 -0.41 6.65
CA ILE A 30 -11.87 -0.66 5.22
C ILE A 30 -11.19 0.53 4.56
N ALA A 31 -11.66 1.75 4.83
CA ALA A 31 -11.06 2.96 4.27
C ALA A 31 -9.62 3.16 4.73
N ILE A 32 -9.36 2.96 6.02
CA ILE A 32 -8.03 3.14 6.60
C ILE A 32 -7.03 2.21 5.91
N VAL A 33 -7.31 0.91 5.85
CA VAL A 33 -6.34 -0.04 5.30
C VAL A 33 -6.16 0.17 3.79
N ALA A 34 -7.23 0.45 3.07
CA ALA A 34 -7.15 0.64 1.62
C ALA A 34 -6.40 1.90 1.23
N LEU A 35 -6.60 2.98 1.97
CA LEU A 35 -5.99 4.26 1.63
C LEU A 35 -4.59 4.43 2.21
N CYS A 36 -4.26 3.70 3.27
CA CYS A 36 -2.99 3.87 3.98
C CYS A 36 -1.96 2.77 3.70
N HIS A 37 -2.33 1.69 2.99
CA HIS A 37 -1.41 0.55 2.82
C HIS A 37 -0.13 0.92 2.07
N ASP A 38 -0.16 1.95 1.23
CA ASP A 38 0.99 2.41 0.45
C ASP A 38 1.65 3.66 1.03
N PHE A 39 1.39 4.00 2.29
CA PHE A 39 2.00 5.16 2.92
C PHE A 39 3.53 5.05 3.02
N CYS A 40 4.09 3.87 2.82
CA CYS A 40 5.54 3.70 2.73
C CYS A 40 6.18 4.57 1.64
N LYS A 41 5.40 4.99 0.66
CA LYS A 41 5.87 5.85 -0.42
C LYS A 41 5.95 7.32 -0.01
N ILE A 42 5.31 7.69 1.09
CA ILE A 42 5.34 9.07 1.58
C ILE A 42 6.71 9.34 2.17
N GLY A 43 7.35 10.43 1.71
CA GLY A 43 8.67 10.80 2.19
C GLY A 43 9.81 10.04 1.52
N CYS A 44 9.52 9.06 0.65
CA CYS A 44 10.55 8.37 -0.11
C CYS A 44 11.05 9.18 -1.29
N TYR A 45 10.30 10.19 -1.71
CA TYR A 45 10.67 11.04 -2.83
C TYR A 45 11.03 12.42 -2.29
N LYS A 46 12.23 12.88 -2.62
CA LYS A 46 12.68 14.21 -2.27
C LYS A 46 12.76 15.07 -3.52
N LYS A 47 12.29 16.31 -3.38
CA LYS A 47 12.45 17.29 -4.43
C LYS A 47 13.92 17.74 -4.46
N SER A 48 14.52 17.59 -5.61
CA SER A 48 15.88 18.06 -5.85
C SER A 48 15.92 18.81 -7.16
N PHE A 49 17.10 19.31 -7.52
CA PHE A 49 17.28 20.02 -8.78
C PHE A 49 18.43 19.40 -9.51
N ARG A 50 18.27 19.24 -10.81
CA ARG A 50 19.35 18.81 -11.70
C ARG A 50 19.70 19.93 -12.66
N ASN A 51 20.95 19.98 -13.06
CA ASN A 51 21.40 20.95 -14.04
C ASN A 51 21.20 20.39 -15.44
N VAL A 52 20.50 21.13 -16.27
CA VAL A 52 20.24 20.77 -17.66
C VAL A 52 20.78 21.88 -18.55
N LYS A 53 21.52 21.51 -19.59
CA LYS A 53 22.04 22.48 -20.55
C LYS A 53 20.99 22.77 -21.61
N ASP A 54 20.69 24.06 -21.82
CA ASP A 54 19.80 24.50 -22.90
C ASP A 54 20.58 24.49 -24.21
N ASP A 55 20.18 23.65 -25.15
CA ASP A 55 20.89 23.50 -26.43
C ASP A 55 20.78 24.78 -27.29
N ALA A 56 19.73 25.57 -27.10
CA ALA A 56 19.53 26.80 -27.88
C ALA A 56 20.43 27.94 -27.40
N THR A 57 20.67 28.06 -26.09
CA THR A 57 21.44 29.18 -25.50
C THR A 57 22.78 28.74 -24.94
N GLY A 58 23.01 27.45 -24.77
CA GLY A 58 24.22 26.92 -24.14
C GLY A 58 24.31 27.18 -22.64
N LYS A 59 23.26 27.70 -22.03
CA LYS A 59 23.23 28.01 -20.60
C LYS A 59 22.74 26.81 -19.80
N TRP A 60 23.26 26.69 -18.57
CA TRP A 60 22.81 25.66 -17.63
C TRP A 60 21.65 26.21 -16.80
N GLU A 61 20.61 25.41 -16.70
CA GLU A 61 19.41 25.72 -15.91
C GLU A 61 19.18 24.64 -14.88
N LYS A 62 18.64 25.06 -13.72
CA LYS A 62 18.19 24.12 -12.69
C LYS A 62 16.76 23.71 -12.97
N VAL A 63 16.54 22.42 -13.15
CA VAL A 63 15.22 21.85 -13.42
C VAL A 63 14.81 21.04 -12.20
N PRO A 64 13.55 21.19 -11.71
CA PRO A 64 13.05 20.35 -10.62
C PRO A 64 13.12 18.88 -10.97
N SER A 65 13.56 18.08 -10.03
CA SER A 65 13.66 16.63 -10.18
C SER A 65 13.28 15.99 -8.86
N TYR A 66 12.73 14.75 -8.93
CA TYR A 66 12.42 13.99 -7.74
C TYR A 66 13.34 12.78 -7.67
N THR A 67 14.00 12.61 -6.53
CA THR A 67 14.86 11.47 -6.28
C THR A 67 14.22 10.60 -5.21
N PHE A 68 14.36 9.28 -5.39
CA PHE A 68 13.94 8.32 -4.38
C PHE A 68 14.97 8.32 -3.25
N ASP A 69 14.51 8.61 -2.05
CA ASP A 69 15.35 8.58 -0.86
C ASP A 69 14.58 7.89 0.27
N ASP A 70 14.99 6.66 0.56
CA ASP A 70 14.36 5.86 1.58
C ASP A 70 15.16 5.98 2.87
N SER A 71 14.72 6.88 3.75
CA SER A 71 15.36 7.14 5.03
C SER A 71 14.91 6.17 6.12
N LEU A 72 13.90 5.33 5.86
CA LEU A 72 13.40 4.34 6.81
C LEU A 72 13.73 2.94 6.30
N PRO A 73 14.67 2.22 6.96
CA PRO A 73 15.10 0.91 6.48
C PRO A 73 14.14 -0.22 6.88
N TYR A 74 12.85 0.03 6.75
CA TYR A 74 11.81 -0.96 7.03
C TYR A 74 11.29 -1.55 5.72
N GLY A 75 10.73 -2.75 5.80
CA GLY A 75 9.99 -3.34 4.71
C GLY A 75 8.78 -2.47 4.34
N HIS A 76 8.25 -2.71 3.14
CA HIS A 76 7.17 -1.90 2.57
C HIS A 76 5.95 -1.80 3.51
N GLY A 77 5.45 -2.94 3.99
CA GLY A 77 4.31 -2.96 4.89
C GLY A 77 4.60 -2.36 6.25
N GLU A 78 5.76 -2.68 6.82
CA GLU A 78 6.17 -2.14 8.13
C GLU A 78 6.30 -0.63 8.11
N LYS A 79 6.87 -0.10 7.04
CA LYS A 79 7.01 1.34 6.85
C LYS A 79 5.66 2.02 6.77
N SER A 80 4.71 1.44 6.04
CA SER A 80 3.36 1.99 5.94
C SER A 80 2.67 2.02 7.30
N VAL A 81 2.81 0.96 8.11
CA VAL A 81 2.27 0.93 9.46
C VAL A 81 2.91 2.02 10.33
N TYR A 82 4.22 2.13 10.29
CA TYR A 82 4.95 3.13 11.07
C TYR A 82 4.49 4.55 10.74
N ILE A 83 4.41 4.87 9.46
CA ILE A 83 4.01 6.21 9.01
C ILE A 83 2.56 6.47 9.39
N THR A 84 1.66 5.51 9.15
CA THR A 84 0.23 5.67 9.47
C THR A 84 0.01 5.88 10.96
N ASN A 85 0.73 5.16 11.82
CA ASN A 85 0.61 5.33 13.27
C ASN A 85 1.01 6.72 13.75
N GLY A 86 1.73 7.50 12.94
CA GLY A 86 2.04 8.89 13.25
C GLY A 86 0.83 9.82 13.14
N PHE A 87 -0.21 9.39 12.45
CA PHE A 87 -1.40 10.21 12.20
C PHE A 87 -2.68 9.58 12.76
N ILE A 88 -2.79 8.27 12.72
CA ILE A 88 -3.99 7.52 13.08
C ILE A 88 -3.61 6.36 13.98
N ARG A 89 -4.37 6.15 15.04
CA ARG A 89 -4.16 4.98 15.89
C ARG A 89 -4.81 3.76 15.24
N LEU A 90 -3.98 2.84 14.76
CA LEU A 90 -4.45 1.63 14.11
C LEU A 90 -4.85 0.56 15.14
N THR A 91 -5.90 -0.21 14.85
CA THR A 91 -6.16 -1.45 15.56
C THR A 91 -5.10 -2.48 15.13
N ARG A 92 -4.99 -3.58 15.91
CA ARG A 92 -4.07 -4.65 15.55
C ARG A 92 -4.38 -5.21 14.18
N GLU A 93 -5.64 -5.46 13.89
CA GLU A 93 -6.03 -6.04 12.60
C GLU A 93 -5.76 -5.09 11.44
N GLU A 94 -6.03 -3.80 11.62
CA GLU A 94 -5.70 -2.79 10.61
C GLU A 94 -4.19 -2.74 10.37
N ALA A 95 -3.41 -2.72 11.44
CA ALA A 95 -1.94 -2.68 11.32
C ALA A 95 -1.41 -3.94 10.62
N MET A 96 -1.92 -5.12 10.98
CA MET A 96 -1.49 -6.36 10.37
C MET A 96 -1.93 -6.46 8.90
N ALA A 97 -3.11 -5.96 8.57
CA ALA A 97 -3.57 -5.92 7.19
C ALA A 97 -2.61 -5.08 6.32
N ILE A 98 -2.24 -3.91 6.81
CA ILE A 98 -1.28 -3.04 6.11
C ILE A 98 0.09 -3.71 6.04
N ARG A 99 0.56 -4.28 7.16
CA ARG A 99 1.88 -4.94 7.22
C ARG A 99 2.02 -6.05 6.18
N TRP A 100 0.98 -6.86 6.00
CA TRP A 100 1.04 -8.06 5.17
C TRP A 100 0.35 -7.93 3.82
N HIS A 101 0.00 -6.70 3.41
CA HIS A 101 -0.74 -6.48 2.16
C HIS A 101 0.00 -6.89 0.90
N MET A 102 1.33 -6.97 0.95
CA MET A 102 2.11 -7.44 -0.19
C MET A 102 1.90 -8.94 -0.47
N GLY A 103 1.37 -9.68 0.52
CA GLY A 103 1.14 -11.10 0.35
C GLY A 103 2.42 -11.84 -0.02
N PHE A 104 2.33 -12.68 -1.03
CA PHE A 104 3.47 -13.49 -1.46
C PHE A 104 4.45 -12.75 -2.37
N SER A 105 4.17 -11.50 -2.72
CA SER A 105 5.08 -10.71 -3.56
C SER A 105 6.17 -9.99 -2.76
N GLY A 106 6.11 -10.05 -1.43
CA GLY A 106 7.13 -9.47 -0.56
C GLY A 106 8.32 -10.40 -0.34
N PRO A 107 9.33 -9.95 0.43
CA PRO A 107 10.55 -10.73 0.66
C PRO A 107 10.40 -11.83 1.71
N GLU A 108 9.30 -11.86 2.46
CA GLU A 108 9.08 -12.83 3.53
C GLU A 108 8.84 -14.23 2.95
N ASP A 109 9.15 -15.27 3.76
CA ASP A 109 8.92 -16.62 3.29
C ASP A 109 7.42 -16.95 3.24
N SER A 110 7.05 -17.86 2.33
CA SER A 110 5.65 -18.16 2.04
C SER A 110 4.90 -18.78 3.22
N ARG A 111 5.58 -19.47 4.11
CA ARG A 111 4.97 -20.05 5.31
C ARG A 111 4.49 -18.94 6.25
N THR A 112 5.34 -17.96 6.49
CA THR A 112 5.02 -16.82 7.35
C THR A 112 3.89 -16.00 6.77
N VAL A 113 3.93 -15.74 5.46
CA VAL A 113 2.86 -15.02 4.77
C VAL A 113 1.54 -15.77 4.89
N GLY A 114 1.55 -17.07 4.61
CA GLY A 114 0.34 -17.89 4.71
C GLY A 114 -0.27 -17.87 6.10
N GLN A 115 0.56 -17.93 7.13
CA GLN A 115 0.11 -17.86 8.52
C GLN A 115 -0.52 -16.50 8.82
N ALA A 116 0.13 -15.42 8.38
CA ALA A 116 -0.39 -14.06 8.60
C ALA A 116 -1.76 -13.86 7.95
N LEU A 117 -1.94 -14.36 6.72
CA LEU A 117 -3.21 -14.22 6.01
C LEU A 117 -4.32 -15.03 6.66
N ARG A 118 -3.99 -16.16 7.30
CA ARG A 118 -4.97 -16.93 8.07
C ARG A 118 -5.38 -16.25 9.36
N MET A 119 -4.40 -15.66 10.05
CA MET A 119 -4.65 -14.98 11.32
C MET A 119 -5.39 -13.66 11.13
N TYR A 120 -5.14 -12.98 10.03
CA TYR A 120 -5.71 -11.67 9.75
C TYR A 120 -6.38 -11.66 8.38
N PRO A 121 -7.65 -12.10 8.29
CA PRO A 121 -8.35 -12.16 7.01
C PRO A 121 -8.46 -10.82 6.28
N LEU A 122 -8.43 -9.70 7.00
CA LEU A 122 -8.42 -8.38 6.36
C LEU A 122 -7.14 -8.19 5.54
N ALA A 123 -6.01 -8.78 5.97
CA ALA A 123 -4.78 -8.76 5.18
C ALA A 123 -4.96 -9.52 3.86
N PHE A 124 -5.63 -10.68 3.88
CA PHE A 124 -5.95 -11.43 2.67
C PHE A 124 -6.83 -10.60 1.74
N ALA A 125 -7.89 -10.01 2.28
CA ALA A 125 -8.81 -9.19 1.50
C ALA A 125 -8.11 -8.00 0.86
N LEU A 126 -7.27 -7.31 1.63
CA LEU A 126 -6.52 -6.16 1.13
C LEU A 126 -5.51 -6.56 0.06
N ALA A 127 -4.77 -7.65 0.27
CA ALA A 127 -3.80 -8.15 -0.72
C ALA A 127 -4.50 -8.52 -2.02
N THR A 128 -5.67 -9.17 -1.94
CA THR A 128 -6.46 -9.53 -3.10
C THR A 128 -6.96 -8.30 -3.85
N ALA A 129 -7.47 -7.31 -3.12
CA ALA A 129 -7.96 -6.07 -3.72
C ALA A 129 -6.82 -5.28 -4.37
N ASP A 130 -5.67 -5.23 -3.75
CA ASP A 130 -4.48 -4.58 -4.29
C ASP A 130 -4.04 -5.24 -5.58
N MET A 131 -4.00 -6.56 -5.60
CA MET A 131 -3.63 -7.32 -6.80
C MET A 131 -4.64 -7.09 -7.93
N GLU A 132 -5.93 -7.15 -7.62
CA GLU A 132 -6.99 -6.91 -8.61
C GLU A 132 -6.88 -5.51 -9.21
N ALA A 133 -6.70 -4.49 -8.37
CA ALA A 133 -6.56 -3.11 -8.83
C ALA A 133 -5.33 -2.95 -9.73
N SER A 134 -4.20 -3.52 -9.33
CA SER A 134 -2.95 -3.40 -10.08
C SER A 134 -3.04 -4.05 -11.46
N TYR A 135 -3.61 -5.23 -11.53
CA TYR A 135 -3.62 -6.00 -12.78
C TYR A 135 -4.76 -5.65 -13.72
N PHE A 136 -5.89 -5.20 -13.19
CA PHE A 136 -7.08 -4.99 -14.02
C PHE A 136 -7.51 -3.53 -14.17
N LEU A 137 -7.16 -2.68 -13.23
CA LEU A 137 -7.63 -1.28 -13.25
C LEU A 137 -6.53 -0.27 -13.54
N GLU A 138 -5.30 -0.56 -13.13
CA GLU A 138 -4.21 0.41 -13.25
C GLU A 138 -3.25 0.11 -14.39
N ASN A 139 -3.27 -1.09 -14.93
CA ASN A 139 -2.43 -1.51 -16.06
C ASN A 139 -0.93 -1.23 -15.86
N GLU A 140 -0.48 -1.14 -14.65
CA GLU A 140 0.91 -0.99 -14.33
C GLU A 140 1.49 -2.37 -14.07
N GLY A 141 2.05 -2.92 -15.09
CA GLY A 141 2.69 -4.23 -15.00
C GLY A 141 3.90 -4.23 -14.09
#